data_f33c2b21b0ac0cbff6cceb00daed9ea1
#
_entry.id   f33c2b21b0ac0cbff6cceb00daed9ea1
#
_cell.length_a   1.000
_cell.length_b   1.000
_cell.length_c   1.000
_cell.angle_alpha   90.00
_cell.angle_beta   90.00
_cell.angle_gamma   90.00
#
_symmetry.space_group_name_H-M   'P 1'
#
loop_
_entity.id
_entity.type
_entity.pdbx_description
1 polymer ?
#
loop_
_entity_poly.entity_id
_entity_poly.type
_entity_poly.pdbx_seq_one_letter_code
_entity_poly.pdbx_strand_id
1 'polypeptide(L)'
;MERRDLFRGALAAGLFGVPQLPAQTASAADIVIERAVSGTPHKGKVLALITPHLDDGPFFAGGTVAKLLQEGYTGYFIRTSNDEKDSYDLTLGETVLGNERDAGAFLQASGLKQMFDLGYRNHRMDDLARTEIRARLIFLFRLLRVDTIFSYDPWGHYEENPDHYVTAQAVEAACWMSGGHLDMPEHFAAGLKPHSVAEKYYFARGPQLVNRVVDIGPAFETKLACLRTCRTMVTHMIKDLNASLVERKLRVPALSGVNSAAIDEFTKVALETSDRAVGRKYGLEYAEAFHHIGPEQPMNDYISRHTVPL
;
A
#
# COMPACT_ATOMS: atom_id res chain seq x y z
N MET A 1 37.49 -18.76 35.50
CA MET A 1 36.70 -17.70 36.18
C MET A 1 35.77 -17.11 35.13
N GLU A 2 34.54 -17.58 35.16
CA GLU A 2 33.55 -17.38 34.11
C GLU A 2 32.85 -16.01 34.24
N ARG A 3 32.71 -15.32 33.09
CA ARG A 3 31.99 -14.04 32.97
C ARG A 3 30.48 -14.30 32.78
N ARG A 4 29.81 -14.87 33.77
CA ARG A 4 28.38 -15.22 33.65
C ARG A 4 27.50 -14.86 34.85
N ASP A 5 27.84 -13.88 35.68
CA ASP A 5 26.98 -13.53 36.84
C ASP A 5 26.99 -12.02 37.14
N LEU A 6 26.49 -11.18 36.20
CA LEU A 6 26.38 -9.74 36.45
C LEU A 6 25.08 -9.14 35.93
N PHE A 7 23.95 -9.83 36.02
CA PHE A 7 22.63 -9.20 35.90
C PHE A 7 21.55 -9.96 36.68
N ARG A 8 21.73 -9.99 38.02
CA ARG A 8 20.62 -10.25 38.95
C ARG A 8 20.65 -9.18 40.01
N GLY A 9 20.06 -8.04 39.70
CA GLY A 9 19.77 -6.98 40.65
C GLY A 9 18.29 -6.65 40.59
N ALA A 10 17.56 -7.08 41.58
CA ALA A 10 16.15 -6.77 41.79
C ALA A 10 15.95 -5.28 41.92
N LEU A 11 15.01 -4.72 41.14
CA LEU A 11 14.37 -3.45 41.43
C LEU A 11 12.89 -3.71 41.74
N ALA A 12 12.64 -3.81 43.04
CA ALA A 12 11.30 -3.55 43.57
C ALA A 12 11.10 -2.05 43.54
N ALA A 13 10.18 -1.56 42.74
CA ALA A 13 9.75 -0.18 42.77
C ALA A 13 8.24 -0.09 42.46
N GLY A 14 7.53 0.33 43.49
CA GLY A 14 6.50 1.37 43.46
C GLY A 14 5.24 1.08 42.61
N LEU A 15 4.24 0.61 43.27
CA LEU A 15 2.82 0.72 42.95
C LEU A 15 2.43 2.20 42.67
N PHE A 16 2.45 2.60 41.39
CA PHE A 16 1.53 3.61 40.89
C PHE A 16 0.76 2.95 39.75
N GLY A 17 -0.46 2.53 40.07
CA GLY A 17 -1.41 2.05 39.09
C GLY A 17 -1.72 3.15 38.10
N VAL A 18 -1.06 3.14 36.95
CA VAL A 18 -1.56 3.83 35.77
C VAL A 18 -2.84 3.10 35.38
N PRO A 19 -4.00 3.79 35.34
CA PRO A 19 -5.19 3.15 34.82
C PRO A 19 -4.87 2.67 33.39
N GLN A 20 -4.82 1.36 33.19
CA GLN A 20 -4.83 0.78 31.86
C GLN A 20 -6.19 1.17 31.26
N LEU A 21 -6.18 2.15 30.40
CA LEU A 21 -7.27 2.35 29.45
C LEU A 21 -7.41 0.99 28.72
N PRO A 22 -8.62 0.40 28.70
CA PRO A 22 -8.83 -0.81 27.94
C PRO A 22 -8.37 -0.52 26.50
N ALA A 23 -7.47 -1.37 25.97
CA ALA A 23 -7.21 -1.36 24.54
C ALA A 23 -8.57 -1.48 23.87
N GLN A 24 -9.00 -0.45 23.17
CA GLN A 24 -10.17 -0.52 22.31
C GLN A 24 -9.81 -1.52 21.21
N THR A 25 -10.10 -2.79 21.46
CA THR A 25 -10.26 -3.74 20.36
C THR A 25 -11.47 -3.24 19.60
N ALA A 26 -11.28 -2.75 18.37
CA ALA A 26 -12.40 -2.48 17.48
C ALA A 26 -13.32 -3.70 17.54
N SER A 27 -14.57 -3.51 17.91
CA SER A 27 -15.52 -4.62 17.98
C SER A 27 -15.74 -5.11 16.54
N ALA A 28 -16.02 -6.39 16.36
CA ALA A 28 -16.32 -6.93 15.02
C ALA A 28 -17.53 -6.21 14.36
N ALA A 29 -18.31 -5.46 15.14
CA ALA A 29 -19.42 -4.62 14.67
C ALA A 29 -18.96 -3.34 13.95
N ASP A 30 -17.68 -2.94 14.08
CA ASP A 30 -17.16 -1.70 13.50
C ASP A 30 -16.46 -1.92 12.14
N ILE A 31 -16.39 -3.17 11.66
CA ILE A 31 -15.74 -3.50 10.39
C ILE A 31 -16.77 -3.48 9.26
N VAL A 32 -16.50 -2.62 8.26
CA VAL A 32 -17.30 -2.55 7.04
C VAL A 32 -16.78 -3.55 6.03
N ILE A 33 -17.66 -4.45 5.55
CA ILE A 33 -17.35 -5.36 4.44
C ILE A 33 -17.83 -4.71 3.14
N GLU A 34 -16.89 -4.35 2.29
CA GLU A 34 -17.15 -3.76 0.98
C GLU A 34 -17.18 -4.84 -0.09
N ARG A 35 -18.24 -4.85 -0.91
CA ARG A 35 -18.43 -5.80 -2.00
C ARG A 35 -18.49 -5.09 -3.34
N ALA A 36 -18.29 -5.83 -4.43
CA ALA A 36 -18.44 -5.31 -5.78
C ALA A 36 -19.88 -4.81 -6.03
N VAL A 37 -19.97 -3.66 -6.68
CA VAL A 37 -21.24 -3.04 -7.05
C VAL A 37 -21.36 -3.03 -8.57
N SER A 38 -22.56 -3.30 -9.09
CA SER A 38 -22.80 -3.32 -10.52
C SER A 38 -22.82 -1.91 -11.12
N GLY A 39 -22.40 -1.80 -12.39
CA GLY A 39 -22.34 -0.53 -13.11
C GLY A 39 -21.09 0.28 -12.81
N THR A 40 -21.18 1.59 -12.97
CA THR A 40 -20.07 2.53 -12.76
C THR A 40 -20.43 3.62 -11.74
N PRO A 41 -20.72 3.27 -10.48
CA PRO A 41 -21.16 4.22 -9.45
C PRO A 41 -20.12 5.29 -9.14
N HIS A 42 -18.86 5.03 -9.45
CA HIS A 42 -17.72 5.92 -9.18
C HIS A 42 -17.24 6.69 -10.42
N LYS A 43 -18.03 6.72 -11.50
CA LYS A 43 -17.66 7.44 -12.72
C LYS A 43 -17.31 8.90 -12.44
N GLY A 44 -16.13 9.30 -12.88
CA GLY A 44 -15.60 10.66 -12.69
C GLY A 44 -14.73 10.84 -11.47
N LYS A 45 -14.67 9.85 -10.55
CA LYS A 45 -13.71 9.84 -9.44
C LYS A 45 -12.32 9.36 -9.88
N VAL A 46 -11.32 9.83 -9.17
CA VAL A 46 -9.90 9.50 -9.42
C VAL A 46 -9.31 8.81 -8.20
N LEU A 47 -8.65 7.67 -8.42
CA LEU A 47 -7.83 7.02 -7.39
C LEU A 47 -6.34 7.09 -7.73
N ALA A 48 -5.49 7.12 -6.70
CA ALA A 48 -4.06 6.96 -6.81
C ALA A 48 -3.60 5.80 -5.92
N LEU A 49 -2.93 4.82 -6.53
CA LEU A 49 -2.14 3.81 -5.82
C LEU A 49 -0.74 4.38 -5.64
N ILE A 50 -0.27 4.50 -4.39
CA ILE A 50 0.99 5.17 -4.05
C ILE A 50 1.83 4.23 -3.22
N THR A 51 2.91 3.71 -3.79
CA THR A 51 3.82 2.79 -3.12
C THR A 51 5.27 3.15 -3.42
N PRO A 52 6.21 2.79 -2.55
CA PRO A 52 7.61 2.94 -2.89
C PRO A 52 8.05 1.98 -3.99
N HIS A 53 7.60 0.72 -3.96
CA HIS A 53 8.02 -0.32 -4.88
C HIS A 53 6.86 -0.79 -5.76
N LEU A 54 7.20 -1.36 -6.91
CA LEU A 54 6.21 -1.79 -7.90
C LEU A 54 5.28 -2.90 -7.39
N ASP A 55 5.83 -3.87 -6.68
CA ASP A 55 5.13 -5.07 -6.22
C ASP A 55 4.21 -4.84 -5.02
N ASP A 56 4.44 -3.79 -4.22
CA ASP A 56 3.62 -3.46 -3.05
C ASP A 56 2.13 -3.33 -3.40
N GLY A 57 1.84 -2.60 -4.48
CA GLY A 57 0.46 -2.40 -4.93
C GLY A 57 -0.27 -3.70 -5.21
N PRO A 58 0.24 -4.57 -6.10
CA PRO A 58 -0.32 -5.90 -6.35
C PRO A 58 -0.46 -6.78 -5.11
N PHE A 59 0.52 -6.77 -4.20
CA PHE A 59 0.45 -7.58 -2.99
C PHE A 59 -0.68 -7.15 -2.06
N PHE A 60 -0.84 -5.85 -1.80
CA PHE A 60 -1.67 -5.38 -0.69
C PHE A 60 -3.03 -4.79 -1.09
N ALA A 61 -3.15 -4.23 -2.30
CA ALA A 61 -4.33 -3.49 -2.73
C ALA A 61 -4.79 -3.78 -4.16
N GLY A 62 -4.11 -4.69 -4.87
CA GLY A 62 -4.34 -4.94 -6.30
C GLY A 62 -5.76 -5.36 -6.63
N GLY A 63 -6.40 -6.16 -5.77
CA GLY A 63 -7.78 -6.59 -5.94
C GLY A 63 -8.79 -5.46 -5.74
N THR A 64 -8.61 -4.65 -4.70
CA THR A 64 -9.48 -3.50 -4.42
C THR A 64 -9.34 -2.42 -5.49
N VAL A 65 -8.11 -2.12 -5.91
CA VAL A 65 -7.87 -1.19 -7.01
C VAL A 65 -8.56 -1.66 -8.29
N ALA A 66 -8.38 -2.94 -8.67
CA ALA A 66 -9.04 -3.50 -9.86
C ALA A 66 -10.56 -3.42 -9.77
N LYS A 67 -11.15 -3.75 -8.60
CA LYS A 67 -12.59 -3.59 -8.34
C LYS A 67 -13.05 -2.15 -8.56
N LEU A 68 -12.38 -1.18 -7.96
CA LEU A 68 -12.78 0.23 -8.08
C LEU A 68 -12.63 0.78 -9.51
N LEU A 69 -11.62 0.33 -10.25
CA LEU A 69 -11.50 0.66 -11.68
C LEU A 69 -12.68 0.10 -12.49
N GLN A 70 -13.10 -1.14 -12.23
CA GLN A 70 -14.29 -1.72 -12.85
C GLN A 70 -15.57 -0.95 -12.48
N GLU A 71 -15.64 -0.36 -11.31
CA GLU A 71 -16.73 0.48 -10.82
C GLU A 71 -16.66 1.95 -11.30
N GLY A 72 -15.72 2.27 -12.19
CA GLY A 72 -15.68 3.53 -12.92
C GLY A 72 -14.66 4.57 -12.45
N TYR A 73 -13.80 4.24 -11.49
CA TYR A 73 -12.65 5.11 -11.17
C TYR A 73 -11.69 5.24 -12.35
N THR A 74 -11.09 6.40 -12.49
CA THR A 74 -9.83 6.56 -13.25
C THR A 74 -8.67 6.40 -12.27
N GLY A 75 -7.77 5.46 -12.52
CA GLY A 75 -6.67 5.15 -11.60
C GLY A 75 -5.30 5.58 -12.13
N TYR A 76 -4.44 6.01 -11.22
CA TYR A 76 -3.03 6.31 -11.46
C TYR A 76 -2.14 5.57 -10.47
N PHE A 77 -0.92 5.26 -10.90
CA PHE A 77 0.12 4.73 -10.04
C PHE A 77 1.18 5.80 -9.76
N ILE A 78 1.56 5.99 -8.51
CA ILE A 78 2.67 6.87 -8.12
C ILE A 78 3.69 6.01 -7.39
N ARG A 79 4.81 5.72 -8.05
CA ARG A 79 5.93 5.02 -7.45
C ARG A 79 6.91 6.04 -6.90
N THR A 80 7.33 5.88 -5.64
CA THR A 80 8.24 6.85 -5.04
C THR A 80 9.71 6.46 -5.20
N SER A 81 10.07 5.18 -5.11
CA SER A 81 11.45 4.73 -5.32
C SER A 81 11.72 4.29 -6.77
N ASN A 82 12.98 4.09 -7.11
CA ASN A 82 13.41 3.60 -8.42
C ASN A 82 13.65 2.08 -8.46
N ASP A 83 13.32 1.35 -7.40
CA ASP A 83 13.47 -0.10 -7.23
C ASP A 83 14.86 -0.66 -7.60
N GLU A 84 15.94 0.17 -7.46
CA GLU A 84 17.29 -0.20 -7.91
C GLU A 84 17.91 -1.38 -7.17
N LYS A 85 17.32 -1.79 -6.05
CA LYS A 85 17.81 -2.92 -5.24
C LYS A 85 16.87 -4.13 -5.24
N ASP A 86 15.78 -4.07 -5.97
CA ASP A 86 14.76 -5.13 -5.99
C ASP A 86 15.09 -6.23 -6.99
N SER A 87 16.31 -6.76 -6.86
CA SER A 87 16.78 -7.96 -7.58
C SER A 87 17.79 -8.72 -6.72
N TYR A 88 18.01 -9.98 -7.03
CA TYR A 88 18.92 -10.84 -6.29
C TYR A 88 20.38 -10.73 -6.75
N ASP A 89 20.60 -10.69 -8.06
CA ASP A 89 21.93 -10.82 -8.68
C ASP A 89 22.17 -9.92 -9.89
N LEU A 90 21.29 -8.97 -10.14
CA LEU A 90 21.49 -7.95 -11.18
C LEU A 90 22.29 -6.77 -10.63
N THR A 91 22.96 -6.01 -11.50
CA THR A 91 23.50 -4.70 -11.14
C THR A 91 22.35 -3.71 -10.88
N LEU A 92 22.63 -2.62 -10.17
CA LEU A 92 21.62 -1.58 -9.89
C LEU A 92 20.97 -1.07 -11.19
N GLY A 93 21.75 -0.83 -12.23
CA GLY A 93 21.22 -0.37 -13.52
C GLY A 93 20.32 -1.39 -14.22
N GLU A 94 20.74 -2.66 -14.25
CA GLU A 94 19.92 -3.75 -14.79
C GLU A 94 18.63 -3.94 -14.01
N THR A 95 18.69 -3.78 -12.68
CA THR A 95 17.52 -3.86 -11.79
C THR A 95 16.51 -2.77 -12.12
N VAL A 96 16.96 -1.50 -12.24
CA VAL A 96 16.08 -0.39 -12.66
C VAL A 96 15.43 -0.69 -14.00
N LEU A 97 16.23 -1.07 -15.02
CA LEU A 97 15.69 -1.40 -16.35
C LEU A 97 14.72 -2.60 -16.34
N GLY A 98 14.97 -3.58 -15.45
CA GLY A 98 14.05 -4.69 -15.21
C GLY A 98 12.71 -4.21 -14.68
N ASN A 99 12.73 -3.44 -13.59
CA ASN A 99 11.53 -2.92 -12.95
C ASN A 99 10.76 -1.92 -13.83
N GLU A 100 11.43 -1.14 -14.71
CA GLU A 100 10.76 -0.30 -15.70
C GLU A 100 9.96 -1.12 -16.73
N ARG A 101 10.52 -2.24 -17.22
CA ARG A 101 9.78 -3.15 -18.11
C ARG A 101 8.58 -3.78 -17.39
N ASP A 102 8.78 -4.20 -16.16
CA ASP A 102 7.75 -4.79 -15.31
C ASP A 102 6.63 -3.78 -15.02
N ALA A 103 6.98 -2.51 -14.75
CA ALA A 103 6.02 -1.43 -14.55
C ALA A 103 5.16 -1.15 -15.78
N GLY A 104 5.74 -1.20 -16.98
CA GLY A 104 4.98 -1.10 -18.24
C GLY A 104 3.96 -2.24 -18.40
N ALA A 105 4.35 -3.48 -18.07
CA ALA A 105 3.45 -4.63 -18.10
C ALA A 105 2.38 -4.56 -16.99
N PHE A 106 2.75 -4.09 -15.81
CA PHE A 106 1.81 -3.86 -14.69
C PHE A 106 0.71 -2.86 -15.06
N LEU A 107 1.04 -1.73 -15.66
CA LEU A 107 0.04 -0.75 -16.11
C LEU A 107 -0.98 -1.37 -17.08
N GLN A 108 -0.52 -2.21 -18.00
CA GLN A 108 -1.41 -2.91 -18.93
C GLN A 108 -2.33 -3.92 -18.21
N ALA A 109 -1.78 -4.67 -17.27
CA ALA A 109 -2.54 -5.70 -16.54
C ALA A 109 -3.54 -5.10 -15.54
N SER A 110 -3.18 -4.00 -14.88
CA SER A 110 -3.98 -3.38 -13.82
C SER A 110 -5.13 -2.52 -14.34
N GLY A 111 -5.04 -1.99 -15.56
CA GLY A 111 -5.97 -0.98 -16.08
C GLY A 111 -5.73 0.43 -15.54
N LEU A 112 -4.66 0.66 -14.79
CA LEU A 112 -4.23 1.99 -14.38
C LEU A 112 -3.79 2.80 -15.61
N LYS A 113 -4.16 4.07 -15.63
CA LYS A 113 -4.00 4.92 -16.83
C LYS A 113 -2.54 5.31 -17.09
N GLN A 114 -1.79 5.58 -16.02
CA GLN A 114 -0.42 6.07 -16.11
C GLN A 114 0.30 5.87 -14.78
N MET A 115 1.62 5.70 -14.84
CA MET A 115 2.53 5.78 -13.71
C MET A 115 3.24 7.14 -13.69
N PHE A 116 3.39 7.69 -12.48
CA PHE A 116 4.28 8.78 -12.16
C PHE A 116 5.39 8.23 -11.27
N ASP A 117 6.61 8.26 -11.76
CA ASP A 117 7.78 7.80 -11.02
C ASP A 117 8.49 9.01 -10.40
N LEU A 118 8.63 9.02 -9.07
CA LEU A 118 9.38 10.07 -8.39
C LEU A 118 10.89 9.82 -8.38
N GLY A 119 11.31 8.58 -8.63
CA GLY A 119 12.69 8.18 -8.89
C GLY A 119 13.66 8.33 -7.72
N TYR A 120 13.16 8.31 -6.47
CA TYR A 120 14.02 8.32 -5.30
C TYR A 120 14.80 7.01 -5.17
N ARG A 121 16.00 7.09 -4.60
CA ARG A 121 16.84 5.89 -4.46
C ARG A 121 16.26 4.92 -3.44
N ASN A 122 16.09 3.68 -3.87
CA ASN A 122 15.59 2.58 -3.06
C ASN A 122 16.47 2.33 -1.81
N HIS A 123 15.86 2.13 -0.65
CA HIS A 123 16.43 2.01 0.69
C HIS A 123 17.23 3.25 1.16
N ARG A 124 16.88 4.43 0.63
CA ARG A 124 17.51 5.69 1.02
C ARG A 124 16.52 6.85 1.16
N MET A 125 15.23 6.52 1.26
CA MET A 125 14.23 7.57 1.35
C MET A 125 14.22 8.27 2.71
N ASP A 126 14.74 7.67 3.75
CA ASP A 126 14.94 8.30 5.07
C ASP A 126 16.04 9.37 5.09
N ASP A 127 16.92 9.40 4.09
CA ASP A 127 17.89 10.49 3.87
C ASP A 127 17.25 11.74 3.23
N LEU A 128 15.98 11.67 2.79
CA LEU A 128 15.32 12.74 2.07
C LEU A 128 14.55 13.69 2.99
N ALA A 129 14.49 14.96 2.58
CA ALA A 129 13.57 15.90 3.22
C ALA A 129 12.12 15.47 2.91
N ARG A 130 11.36 15.08 3.94
CA ARG A 130 9.95 14.66 3.79
C ARG A 130 9.09 15.74 3.12
N THR A 131 9.49 17.02 3.26
CA THR A 131 8.83 18.14 2.59
C THR A 131 8.94 18.08 1.08
N GLU A 132 10.03 17.54 0.53
CA GLU A 132 10.19 17.39 -0.91
C GLU A 132 9.25 16.33 -1.50
N ILE A 133 9.23 15.14 -0.90
CA ILE A 133 8.31 14.06 -1.33
C ILE A 133 6.86 14.54 -1.25
N ARG A 134 6.50 15.16 -0.12
CA ARG A 134 5.16 15.69 0.11
C ARG A 134 4.77 16.77 -0.90
N ALA A 135 5.69 17.69 -1.26
CA ALA A 135 5.42 18.73 -2.26
C ALA A 135 5.08 18.14 -3.63
N ARG A 136 5.82 17.12 -4.08
CA ARG A 136 5.54 16.41 -5.35
C ARG A 136 4.19 15.68 -5.29
N LEU A 137 3.86 15.06 -4.16
CA LEU A 137 2.57 14.39 -3.97
C LEU A 137 1.42 15.40 -3.98
N ILE A 138 1.52 16.54 -3.27
CA ILE A 138 0.52 17.62 -3.30
C ILE A 138 0.30 18.12 -4.72
N PHE A 139 1.38 18.30 -5.50
CA PHE A 139 1.28 18.69 -6.90
C PHE A 139 0.46 17.69 -7.70
N LEU A 140 0.79 16.39 -7.60
CA LEU A 140 0.08 15.34 -8.32
C LEU A 140 -1.38 15.21 -7.87
N PHE A 141 -1.69 15.31 -6.57
CA PHE A 141 -3.05 15.23 -6.06
C PHE A 141 -3.93 16.36 -6.62
N ARG A 142 -3.41 17.58 -6.70
CA ARG A 142 -4.08 18.71 -7.31
C ARG A 142 -4.21 18.59 -8.82
N LEU A 143 -3.15 18.16 -9.52
CA LEU A 143 -3.12 17.99 -10.96
C LEU A 143 -4.12 16.93 -11.43
N LEU A 144 -4.11 15.79 -10.78
CA LEU A 144 -4.93 14.64 -11.12
C LEU A 144 -6.32 14.69 -10.49
N ARG A 145 -6.53 15.57 -9.50
CA ARG A 145 -7.77 15.68 -8.69
C ARG A 145 -8.09 14.35 -8.01
N VAL A 146 -7.14 13.86 -7.23
CA VAL A 146 -7.23 12.56 -6.57
C VAL A 146 -8.29 12.58 -5.46
N ASP A 147 -9.31 11.74 -5.56
CA ASP A 147 -10.38 11.61 -4.57
C ASP A 147 -10.07 10.51 -3.53
N THR A 148 -9.39 9.45 -3.95
CA THR A 148 -9.13 8.25 -3.15
C THR A 148 -7.67 7.84 -3.30
N ILE A 149 -7.00 7.50 -2.18
CA ILE A 149 -5.64 6.96 -2.21
C ILE A 149 -5.55 5.57 -1.61
N PHE A 150 -4.56 4.81 -2.09
CA PHE A 150 -4.06 3.58 -1.50
C PHE A 150 -2.59 3.74 -1.19
N SER A 151 -2.16 3.45 0.03
CA SER A 151 -0.75 3.51 0.44
C SER A 151 -0.51 2.67 1.69
N TYR A 152 0.75 2.56 2.10
CA TYR A 152 1.08 2.00 3.41
C TYR A 152 0.45 2.81 4.54
N ASP A 153 0.13 2.11 5.64
CA ASP A 153 -0.40 2.72 6.86
C ASP A 153 0.71 3.55 7.55
N PRO A 154 0.55 4.89 7.68
CA PRO A 154 1.55 5.74 8.31
C PRO A 154 1.73 5.46 9.82
N TRP A 155 0.80 4.72 10.43
CA TRP A 155 0.83 4.29 11.83
C TRP A 155 1.02 2.77 11.97
N GLY A 156 1.34 2.07 10.89
CA GLY A 156 1.57 0.63 10.88
C GLY A 156 2.70 0.24 11.83
N HIS A 157 2.46 -0.81 12.62
CA HIS A 157 3.47 -1.32 13.54
C HIS A 157 4.43 -2.28 12.82
N TYR A 158 5.69 -2.28 13.25
CA TYR A 158 6.72 -3.19 12.74
C TYR A 158 7.05 -3.03 11.25
N GLU A 159 6.78 -1.85 10.67
CA GLU A 159 7.27 -1.55 9.33
C GLU A 159 8.73 -1.12 9.41
N GLU A 160 9.62 -2.00 8.98
CA GLU A 160 11.07 -1.83 9.07
C GLU A 160 11.69 -1.17 7.83
N ASN A 161 10.98 -1.21 6.68
CA ASN A 161 11.49 -0.63 5.45
C ASN A 161 11.31 0.90 5.45
N PRO A 162 12.43 1.69 5.38
CA PRO A 162 12.35 3.15 5.40
C PRO A 162 11.55 3.72 4.24
N ASP A 163 11.61 3.11 3.05
CA ASP A 163 10.87 3.58 1.89
C ASP A 163 9.34 3.50 2.12
N HIS A 164 8.88 2.45 2.84
CA HIS A 164 7.47 2.27 3.17
C HIS A 164 6.97 3.34 4.14
N TYR A 165 7.61 3.48 5.31
CA TYR A 165 7.11 4.42 6.31
C TYR A 165 7.33 5.89 5.93
N VAL A 166 8.39 6.21 5.17
CA VAL A 166 8.61 7.58 4.67
C VAL A 166 7.55 7.94 3.62
N THR A 167 7.28 7.04 2.66
CA THR A 167 6.21 7.22 1.67
C THR A 167 4.86 7.38 2.37
N ALA A 168 4.50 6.49 3.29
CA ALA A 168 3.23 6.53 4.00
C ALA A 168 2.99 7.86 4.73
N GLN A 169 3.99 8.34 5.48
CA GLN A 169 3.92 9.60 6.22
C GLN A 169 3.85 10.82 5.29
N ALA A 170 4.56 10.78 4.15
CA ALA A 170 4.48 11.85 3.17
C ALA A 170 3.11 11.89 2.48
N VAL A 171 2.54 10.73 2.16
CA VAL A 171 1.19 10.60 1.58
C VAL A 171 0.12 11.15 2.52
N GLU A 172 0.13 10.75 3.80
CA GLU A 172 -0.86 11.23 4.78
C GLU A 172 -0.83 12.74 4.92
N ALA A 173 0.37 13.31 5.07
CA ALA A 173 0.52 14.77 5.15
C ALA A 173 0.09 15.47 3.85
N ALA A 174 0.39 14.89 2.67
CA ALA A 174 -0.01 15.43 1.38
C ALA A 174 -1.55 15.43 1.21
N CYS A 175 -2.23 14.37 1.65
CA CYS A 175 -3.70 14.30 1.64
C CYS A 175 -4.33 15.45 2.41
N TRP A 176 -3.81 15.74 3.61
CA TRP A 176 -4.30 16.83 4.43
C TRP A 176 -4.01 18.21 3.83
N MET A 177 -2.80 18.42 3.26
CA MET A 177 -2.36 19.71 2.76
C MET A 177 -2.88 20.04 1.35
N SER A 178 -3.21 19.06 0.52
CA SER A 178 -3.60 19.28 -0.88
C SER A 178 -4.86 20.13 -1.04
N GLY A 179 -5.76 20.12 -0.05
CA GLY A 179 -6.95 20.98 0.03
C GLY A 179 -6.68 22.39 0.55
N GLY A 180 -5.50 22.66 1.13
CA GLY A 180 -5.17 23.93 1.75
C GLY A 180 -4.85 25.04 0.72
N HIS A 181 -5.34 26.24 0.97
CA HIS A 181 -5.11 27.41 0.10
C HIS A 181 -3.74 28.08 0.33
N LEU A 182 -3.10 27.83 1.45
CA LEU A 182 -1.81 28.45 1.81
C LEU A 182 -0.62 27.51 1.60
N ASP A 183 -0.90 26.22 1.36
CA ASP A 183 0.13 25.23 1.10
C ASP A 183 0.54 25.25 -0.37
N MET A 184 1.84 25.37 -0.63
CA MET A 184 2.43 25.39 -1.98
C MET A 184 1.71 26.39 -2.91
N PRO A 185 1.76 27.70 -2.61
CA PRO A 185 1.05 28.72 -3.39
C PRO A 185 1.54 28.82 -4.85
N GLU A 186 2.78 28.40 -5.14
CA GLU A 186 3.35 28.29 -6.47
C GLU A 186 2.54 27.35 -7.39
N HIS A 187 1.84 26.37 -6.85
CA HIS A 187 0.96 25.50 -7.63
C HIS A 187 -0.22 26.29 -8.23
N PHE A 188 -0.72 27.28 -7.52
CA PHE A 188 -1.83 28.12 -8.01
C PHE A 188 -1.38 29.06 -9.11
N ALA A 189 -0.13 29.57 -9.01
CA ALA A 189 0.49 30.32 -10.11
C ALA A 189 0.65 29.48 -11.38
N ALA A 190 0.84 28.16 -11.23
CA ALA A 190 0.85 27.19 -12.33
C ALA A 190 -0.55 26.78 -12.82
N GLY A 191 -1.64 27.38 -12.29
CA GLY A 191 -3.01 27.14 -12.71
C GLY A 191 -3.71 25.96 -12.01
N LEU A 192 -3.09 25.33 -11.03
CA LEU A 192 -3.74 24.27 -10.24
C LEU A 192 -4.71 24.87 -9.23
N LYS A 193 -5.62 24.04 -8.72
CA LYS A 193 -6.59 24.42 -7.68
C LYS A 193 -6.43 23.49 -6.48
N PRO A 194 -6.78 23.93 -5.25
CA PRO A 194 -6.88 23.04 -4.12
C PRO A 194 -7.79 21.86 -4.42
N HIS A 195 -7.43 20.70 -3.91
CA HIS A 195 -8.24 19.49 -4.04
C HIS A 195 -8.00 18.58 -2.84
N SER A 196 -9.06 18.26 -2.11
CA SER A 196 -8.98 17.41 -0.94
C SER A 196 -9.13 15.95 -1.31
N VAL A 197 -8.25 15.10 -0.81
CA VAL A 197 -8.41 13.64 -0.88
C VAL A 197 -9.49 13.24 0.13
N ALA A 198 -10.56 12.59 -0.36
CA ALA A 198 -11.72 12.26 0.46
C ALA A 198 -11.60 10.91 1.17
N GLU A 199 -10.98 9.93 0.54
CA GLU A 199 -10.91 8.56 1.04
C GLU A 199 -9.47 8.03 1.01
N LYS A 200 -9.09 7.30 2.06
CA LYS A 200 -7.75 6.74 2.22
C LYS A 200 -7.86 5.27 2.62
N TYR A 201 -7.26 4.40 1.84
CA TYR A 201 -7.15 2.97 2.10
C TYR A 201 -5.69 2.66 2.45
N TYR A 202 -5.41 2.47 3.72
CA TYR A 202 -4.08 2.14 4.20
C TYR A 202 -3.93 0.65 4.44
N PHE A 203 -2.86 0.05 3.92
CA PHE A 203 -2.49 -1.35 4.13
C PHE A 203 -1.16 -1.45 4.89
N ALA A 204 -0.88 -2.60 5.50
CA ALA A 204 0.37 -2.83 6.23
C ALA A 204 0.84 -4.29 6.12
N ARG A 205 2.14 -4.49 6.25
CA ARG A 205 2.74 -5.83 6.38
C ARG A 205 2.57 -6.44 7.78
N GLY A 206 2.48 -5.59 8.78
CA GLY A 206 2.32 -5.95 10.18
C GLY A 206 0.93 -5.65 10.73
N PRO A 207 0.75 -5.72 12.05
CA PRO A 207 -0.51 -5.36 12.69
C PRO A 207 -0.92 -3.91 12.40
N GLN A 208 -2.18 -3.73 12.07
CA GLN A 208 -2.77 -2.41 11.85
C GLN A 208 -4.20 -2.36 12.39
N LEU A 209 -4.75 -1.17 12.51
CA LEU A 209 -6.18 -1.00 12.73
C LEU A 209 -6.91 -1.40 11.44
N VAL A 210 -7.73 -2.42 11.49
CA VAL A 210 -8.59 -2.82 10.37
C VAL A 210 -10.03 -2.42 10.67
N ASN A 211 -10.60 -1.57 9.82
CA ASN A 211 -12.01 -1.17 9.87
C ASN A 211 -12.73 -1.33 8.51
N ARG A 212 -11.98 -1.69 7.45
CA ARG A 212 -12.52 -1.97 6.12
C ARG A 212 -11.94 -3.28 5.60
N VAL A 213 -12.81 -4.14 5.12
CA VAL A 213 -12.46 -5.38 4.42
C VAL A 213 -13.16 -5.40 3.08
N VAL A 214 -12.40 -5.61 2.01
CA VAL A 214 -12.93 -5.60 0.65
C VAL A 214 -12.96 -7.01 0.09
N ASP A 215 -14.12 -7.45 -0.37
CA ASP A 215 -14.27 -8.69 -1.12
C ASP A 215 -13.64 -8.54 -2.51
N ILE A 216 -12.52 -9.20 -2.71
CA ILE A 216 -11.78 -9.16 -3.98
C ILE A 216 -11.95 -10.43 -4.82
N GLY A 217 -12.85 -11.34 -4.45
CA GLY A 217 -13.09 -12.58 -5.21
C GLY A 217 -13.29 -12.31 -6.71
N PRO A 218 -14.16 -11.37 -7.12
CA PRO A 218 -14.36 -11.03 -8.53
C PRO A 218 -13.14 -10.41 -9.23
N ALA A 219 -12.20 -9.81 -8.48
CA ALA A 219 -11.01 -9.14 -9.01
C ALA A 219 -9.70 -9.91 -8.75
N PHE A 220 -9.77 -11.09 -8.12
CA PHE A 220 -8.58 -11.85 -7.72
C PHE A 220 -7.68 -12.22 -8.90
N GLU A 221 -8.24 -12.66 -10.02
CA GLU A 221 -7.45 -12.99 -11.22
C GLU A 221 -6.74 -11.76 -11.80
N THR A 222 -7.34 -10.58 -11.73
CA THR A 222 -6.68 -9.34 -12.13
C THR A 222 -5.51 -9.01 -11.20
N LYS A 223 -5.71 -9.14 -9.89
CA LYS A 223 -4.64 -8.98 -8.89
C LYS A 223 -3.47 -9.93 -9.16
N LEU A 224 -3.78 -11.20 -9.40
CA LEU A 224 -2.79 -12.22 -9.71
C LEU A 224 -2.02 -11.91 -11.01
N ALA A 225 -2.73 -11.46 -12.05
CA ALA A 225 -2.11 -11.01 -13.29
C ALA A 225 -1.16 -9.84 -13.06
N CYS A 226 -1.53 -8.87 -12.22
CA CYS A 226 -0.69 -7.74 -11.85
C CYS A 226 0.61 -8.19 -11.16
N LEU A 227 0.53 -9.06 -10.15
CA LEU A 227 1.74 -9.52 -9.44
C LEU A 227 2.67 -10.33 -10.36
N ARG A 228 2.13 -11.11 -11.28
CA ARG A 228 2.91 -11.86 -12.28
C ARG A 228 3.75 -10.95 -13.19
N THR A 229 3.38 -9.70 -13.35
CA THR A 229 4.18 -8.74 -14.14
C THR A 229 5.42 -8.24 -13.39
N CYS A 230 5.45 -8.28 -12.07
CA CYS A 230 6.58 -7.85 -11.23
C CYS A 230 7.72 -8.90 -11.25
N ARG A 231 8.18 -9.27 -12.46
CA ARG A 231 9.06 -10.41 -12.69
C ARG A 231 10.42 -10.26 -12.01
N THR A 232 10.98 -9.06 -12.03
CA THR A 232 12.30 -8.76 -11.44
C THR A 232 12.27 -9.03 -9.94
N MET A 233 11.28 -8.47 -9.24
CA MET A 233 11.13 -8.64 -7.79
C MET A 233 10.66 -10.06 -7.41
N VAL A 234 9.73 -10.65 -8.12
CA VAL A 234 9.31 -12.05 -7.86
C VAL A 234 10.48 -13.03 -8.09
N THR A 235 11.32 -12.78 -9.09
CA THR A 235 12.57 -13.54 -9.29
C THR A 235 13.50 -13.41 -8.09
N HIS A 236 13.67 -12.20 -7.54
CA HIS A 236 14.41 -11.96 -6.31
C HIS A 236 13.84 -12.81 -5.16
N MET A 237 12.55 -12.70 -4.89
CA MET A 237 11.89 -13.43 -3.79
C MET A 237 12.08 -14.95 -3.91
N ILE A 238 11.95 -15.51 -5.12
CA ILE A 238 12.16 -16.94 -5.34
C ILE A 238 13.62 -17.34 -5.11
N LYS A 239 14.58 -16.55 -5.56
CA LYS A 239 16.02 -16.83 -5.35
C LYS A 239 16.40 -16.74 -3.88
N ASP A 240 15.92 -15.73 -3.17
CA ASP A 240 16.14 -15.55 -1.73
C ASP A 240 15.55 -16.72 -0.93
N LEU A 241 14.31 -17.10 -1.22
CA LEU A 241 13.69 -18.28 -0.63
C LEU A 241 14.51 -19.55 -0.89
N ASN A 242 14.95 -19.77 -2.13
CA ASN A 242 15.76 -20.95 -2.48
C ASN A 242 17.11 -20.94 -1.72
N ALA A 243 17.78 -19.80 -1.58
CA ALA A 243 19.01 -19.68 -0.80
C ALA A 243 18.78 -20.07 0.67
N SER A 244 17.75 -19.54 1.30
CA SER A 244 17.35 -19.88 2.67
C SER A 244 17.01 -21.37 2.84
N LEU A 245 16.35 -21.97 1.86
CA LEU A 245 16.03 -23.40 1.89
C LEU A 245 17.28 -24.28 1.75
N VAL A 246 18.24 -23.90 0.89
CA VAL A 246 19.50 -24.61 0.71
C VAL A 246 20.30 -24.64 2.02
N GLU A 247 20.40 -23.55 2.76
CA GLU A 247 21.04 -23.52 4.08
C GLU A 247 20.42 -24.53 5.05
N ARG A 248 19.13 -24.76 4.94
CA ARG A 248 18.37 -25.74 5.73
C ARG A 248 18.36 -27.15 5.13
N LYS A 249 19.09 -27.38 4.02
CA LYS A 249 19.12 -28.62 3.25
C LYS A 249 17.74 -29.05 2.72
N LEU A 250 16.91 -28.08 2.36
CA LEU A 250 15.57 -28.23 1.83
C LEU A 250 15.47 -27.67 0.40
N ARG A 251 14.43 -28.04 -0.31
CA ARG A 251 14.05 -27.44 -1.60
C ARG A 251 12.55 -27.56 -1.85
N VAL A 252 11.99 -26.62 -2.60
CA VAL A 252 10.66 -26.73 -3.19
C VAL A 252 10.84 -26.99 -4.70
N PRO A 253 10.53 -28.18 -5.20
CA PRO A 253 10.81 -28.54 -6.61
C PRO A 253 10.19 -27.57 -7.63
N ALA A 254 8.95 -27.11 -7.38
CA ALA A 254 8.25 -26.17 -8.25
C ALA A 254 8.93 -24.79 -8.36
N LEU A 255 9.73 -24.41 -7.37
CA LEU A 255 10.43 -23.11 -7.29
C LEU A 255 11.94 -23.21 -7.52
N SER A 256 12.47 -24.42 -7.80
CA SER A 256 13.93 -24.64 -7.94
C SER A 256 14.53 -24.00 -9.19
N GLY A 257 13.74 -23.73 -10.21
CA GLY A 257 14.16 -23.01 -11.42
C GLY A 257 13.40 -21.70 -11.53
N VAL A 258 14.11 -20.59 -11.75
CA VAL A 258 13.45 -19.29 -11.94
C VAL A 258 12.97 -19.15 -13.39
N ASN A 259 11.82 -19.72 -13.69
CA ASN A 259 11.15 -19.67 -14.98
C ASN A 259 9.70 -19.18 -14.81
N SER A 260 8.97 -19.03 -15.91
CA SER A 260 7.59 -18.54 -15.86
C SER A 260 6.67 -19.42 -14.99
N ALA A 261 6.85 -20.74 -14.99
CA ALA A 261 6.05 -21.63 -14.15
C ALA A 261 6.33 -21.44 -12.67
N ALA A 262 7.58 -21.21 -12.26
CA ALA A 262 7.94 -20.92 -10.88
C ALA A 262 7.39 -19.53 -10.43
N ILE A 263 7.41 -18.55 -11.33
CA ILE A 263 6.80 -17.23 -11.07
C ILE A 263 5.28 -17.36 -10.88
N ASP A 264 4.62 -18.10 -11.76
CA ASP A 264 3.17 -18.35 -11.68
C ASP A 264 2.79 -19.08 -10.39
N GLU A 265 3.55 -20.11 -10.02
CA GLU A 265 3.32 -20.85 -8.78
C GLU A 265 3.55 -19.97 -7.54
N PHE A 266 4.68 -19.26 -7.48
CA PHE A 266 5.01 -18.41 -6.34
C PHE A 266 3.95 -17.32 -6.13
N THR A 267 3.61 -16.59 -7.19
CA THR A 267 2.64 -15.48 -7.10
C THR A 267 1.25 -15.98 -6.71
N LYS A 268 0.82 -17.11 -7.26
CA LYS A 268 -0.45 -17.72 -6.92
C LYS A 268 -0.49 -18.13 -5.46
N VAL A 269 0.50 -18.90 -4.99
CA VAL A 269 0.55 -19.39 -3.61
C VAL A 269 0.63 -18.23 -2.61
N ALA A 270 1.44 -17.20 -2.91
CA ALA A 270 1.58 -16.03 -2.06
C ALA A 270 0.24 -15.31 -1.85
N LEU A 271 -0.46 -14.96 -2.95
CA LEU A 271 -1.74 -14.24 -2.88
C LEU A 271 -2.87 -15.13 -2.34
N GLU A 272 -2.97 -16.40 -2.78
CA GLU A 272 -3.99 -17.30 -2.22
C GLU A 272 -3.83 -17.47 -0.71
N THR A 273 -2.60 -17.55 -0.21
CA THR A 273 -2.35 -17.72 1.21
C THR A 273 -2.77 -16.49 2.00
N SER A 274 -2.33 -15.30 1.59
CA SER A 274 -2.61 -14.05 2.29
C SER A 274 -4.08 -13.65 2.22
N ASP A 275 -4.64 -13.61 1.00
CA ASP A 275 -5.98 -13.08 0.76
C ASP A 275 -7.08 -14.03 1.24
N ARG A 276 -6.85 -15.36 1.16
CA ARG A 276 -7.75 -16.34 1.79
C ARG A 276 -7.70 -16.29 3.32
N ALA A 277 -6.51 -16.02 3.91
CA ALA A 277 -6.40 -15.88 5.36
C ALA A 277 -7.23 -14.69 5.87
N VAL A 278 -7.21 -13.58 5.15
CA VAL A 278 -8.08 -12.43 5.43
C VAL A 278 -9.54 -12.80 5.16
N GLY A 279 -9.87 -13.33 3.99
CA GLY A 279 -11.24 -13.67 3.57
C GLY A 279 -11.96 -14.59 4.56
N ARG A 280 -11.30 -15.66 5.02
CA ARG A 280 -11.87 -16.64 5.97
C ARG A 280 -12.35 -16.01 7.28
N LYS A 281 -11.69 -14.95 7.75
CA LYS A 281 -12.10 -14.26 8.99
C LYS A 281 -13.46 -13.58 8.84
N TYR A 282 -13.87 -13.27 7.62
CA TYR A 282 -15.08 -12.49 7.32
C TYR A 282 -16.08 -13.22 6.41
N GLY A 283 -15.90 -14.53 6.22
CA GLY A 283 -16.80 -15.35 5.40
C GLY A 283 -16.71 -15.07 3.90
N LEU A 284 -15.52 -14.64 3.42
CA LEU A 284 -15.22 -14.36 2.03
C LEU A 284 -14.20 -15.37 1.49
N GLU A 285 -14.15 -15.53 0.17
CA GLU A 285 -13.14 -16.41 -0.45
C GLU A 285 -11.77 -15.73 -0.47
N TYR A 286 -11.71 -14.50 -0.95
CA TYR A 286 -10.53 -13.64 -0.97
C TYR A 286 -10.89 -12.25 -0.49
N ALA A 287 -10.07 -11.65 0.33
CA ALA A 287 -10.28 -10.28 0.80
C ALA A 287 -8.97 -9.55 1.05
N GLU A 288 -9.03 -8.24 0.92
CA GLU A 288 -8.00 -7.30 1.37
C GLU A 288 -8.51 -6.52 2.58
N ALA A 289 -7.61 -6.17 3.50
CA ALA A 289 -7.95 -5.49 4.74
C ALA A 289 -7.24 -4.14 4.85
N PHE A 290 -7.95 -3.11 5.28
CA PHE A 290 -7.47 -1.74 5.32
C PHE A 290 -7.82 -1.04 6.63
N HIS A 291 -6.94 -0.13 7.03
CA HIS A 291 -7.30 1.01 7.84
C HIS A 291 -7.86 2.08 6.89
N HIS A 292 -9.17 2.24 6.89
CA HIS A 292 -9.86 3.17 6.01
C HIS A 292 -10.23 4.45 6.76
N ILE A 293 -9.89 5.58 6.17
CA ILE A 293 -10.34 6.90 6.60
C ILE A 293 -11.16 7.50 5.45
N GLY A 294 -12.43 7.71 5.72
CA GLY A 294 -13.37 8.31 4.77
C GLY A 294 -13.77 9.73 5.17
N PRO A 295 -14.74 10.31 4.43
CA PRO A 295 -15.26 11.63 4.74
C PRO A 295 -15.82 11.67 6.16
N GLU A 296 -15.55 12.77 6.89
CA GLU A 296 -16.10 12.98 8.23
C GLU A 296 -17.64 13.06 8.18
N GLN A 297 -18.30 12.14 8.87
CA GLN A 297 -19.74 11.97 8.82
C GLN A 297 -20.57 13.10 9.44
N PRO A 298 -20.24 13.65 10.64
CA PRO A 298 -21.17 14.57 11.33
C PRO A 298 -21.46 15.85 10.53
N MET A 299 -20.44 16.47 9.96
CA MET A 299 -20.63 17.69 9.16
C MET A 299 -21.20 17.39 7.78
N ASN A 300 -20.85 16.26 7.16
CA ASN A 300 -21.41 15.88 5.87
C ASN A 300 -22.90 15.63 5.94
N ASP A 301 -23.39 15.00 7.00
CA ASP A 301 -24.82 14.80 7.25
C ASP A 301 -25.56 16.14 7.45
N TYR A 302 -24.97 17.07 8.16
CA TYR A 302 -25.52 18.41 8.31
C TYR A 302 -25.57 19.13 6.97
N ILE A 303 -24.47 19.17 6.24
CA ILE A 303 -24.35 19.83 4.94
C ILE A 303 -25.37 19.24 3.96
N SER A 304 -25.46 17.91 3.83
CA SER A 304 -26.39 17.26 2.90
C SER A 304 -27.86 17.61 3.15
N ARG A 305 -28.23 17.87 4.43
CA ARG A 305 -29.60 18.24 4.82
C ARG A 305 -29.91 19.73 4.70
N HIS A 306 -28.89 20.58 4.60
CA HIS A 306 -29.06 22.06 4.68
C HIS A 306 -28.53 22.78 3.43
N THR A 307 -27.95 22.09 2.46
CA THR A 307 -27.53 22.72 1.19
C THR A 307 -28.74 23.00 0.29
N VAL A 308 -28.68 24.16 -0.33
CA VAL A 308 -29.62 24.58 -1.39
C VAL A 308 -28.80 24.92 -2.65
N PRO A 309 -29.37 24.78 -3.86
CA PRO A 309 -28.72 25.28 -5.08
C PRO A 309 -28.42 26.76 -4.99
N LEU A 310 -27.29 27.21 -5.59
CA LEU A 310 -26.89 28.60 -5.72
C LEU A 310 -27.77 29.33 -6.73
#